data_0a6a557ee1bd9e2d448d5621a80fe1b9
#
_entry.id   0a6a557ee1bd9e2d448d5621a80fe1b9
#
_cell.length_a   1.000
_cell.length_b   1.000
_cell.length_c   1.000
_cell.angle_alpha   90.00
_cell.angle_beta   90.00
_cell.angle_gamma   90.00
#
_symmetry.space_group_name_H-M   'P 1'
#
loop_
_entity.id
_entity.type
_entity.pdbx_description
1 polymer ?
#
loop_
_entity_poly.entity_id
_entity_poly.type
_entity_poly.pdbx_seq_one_letter_code
_entity_poly.pdbx_strand_id
1 'polypeptide(L)'
;MNKKLTLALAALTLSAATASAQTIKVAKDYDVQITGSLQTDFLVPQEDNKIGTGTYDDKVLNNTYAEVHALSKYVDAGVRLEYLDHPLPGFDKDFKGWGVPFYYIKGKLKNAELTLGNFYEQFGSGFILRTYEERSLGIDNSLLGGRVMVRPFKGVQAKVIAGTQRRYWDTQSLIGGADLELSVSEWSQKMQQSGTNLTLGASWVVNHQHQKEDIYADATHKLRFVENTNAFDVRANFQKGGFSVLGEYAQKTEDPTFDKNFPYIYRKGYVTMLSTSYSQRGMSILLQAKRSDNMNFRSRRTESGTAGFINHLPAFAMQQTYALASLYPYATQPNGEWAYQAELGYKFNRKTFLGGKYGTSVKLNFSHIRAIEKNVHNGGTPGTDGYGSPFWKSGEKYYQDINVQIEKKLTKDFKLNLMYMNQYYNKTVVEGEGGMIHSDIFVAEGKYRFNKKITLRGEAQYLSTKDDQGDWWFGLLELSVLPNFMFTISDQYNGAEHYYTSTGSIDETKGTHVEHYINGSVTFTHGAHRLQVGYGKTRAGYNCSGGVCRYVPASKGVTVSYNYNF
;
A
#
# COMPACT_ATOMS: atom_id res chain seq x y z
N MET A 1 -19.28 -24.57 -11.43
CA MET A 1 -19.79 -23.80 -10.26
C MET A 1 -21.05 -24.44 -9.75
N ASN A 2 -21.12 -24.80 -8.49
CA ASN A 2 -22.24 -25.53 -7.90
C ASN A 2 -23.46 -24.56 -7.82
N LYS A 3 -24.53 -24.82 -8.60
CA LYS A 3 -25.74 -23.96 -8.63
C LYS A 3 -26.29 -23.59 -7.24
N LYS A 4 -26.10 -24.47 -6.26
CA LYS A 4 -26.48 -24.25 -4.86
C LYS A 4 -25.64 -23.15 -4.18
N LEU A 5 -24.35 -23.05 -4.53
CA LEU A 5 -23.44 -22.06 -3.93
C LEU A 5 -23.66 -20.67 -4.52
N THR A 6 -23.95 -20.59 -5.85
CA THR A 6 -24.32 -19.33 -6.51
C THR A 6 -25.64 -18.78 -5.98
N LEU A 7 -26.63 -19.67 -5.70
CA LEU A 7 -27.88 -19.29 -5.06
C LEU A 7 -27.68 -18.89 -3.60
N ALA A 8 -26.76 -19.53 -2.86
CA ALA A 8 -26.44 -19.13 -1.49
C ALA A 8 -25.72 -17.78 -1.41
N LEU A 9 -24.78 -17.51 -2.34
CA LEU A 9 -24.15 -16.18 -2.43
C LEU A 9 -25.15 -15.11 -2.87
N ALA A 10 -26.02 -15.40 -3.85
CA ALA A 10 -27.07 -14.47 -4.25
C ALA A 10 -28.08 -14.24 -3.12
N ALA A 11 -28.39 -15.25 -2.32
CA ALA A 11 -29.23 -15.12 -1.12
C ALA A 11 -28.55 -14.32 -0.01
N LEU A 12 -27.23 -14.49 0.20
CA LEU A 12 -26.43 -13.70 1.14
C LEU A 12 -26.33 -12.24 0.70
N THR A 13 -26.14 -11.97 -0.61
CA THR A 13 -26.13 -10.62 -1.14
C THR A 13 -27.50 -9.95 -1.04
N LEU A 14 -28.61 -10.69 -1.31
CA LEU A 14 -29.96 -10.18 -1.12
C LEU A 14 -30.31 -9.94 0.36
N SER A 15 -29.89 -10.80 1.27
CA SER A 15 -30.14 -10.63 2.72
C SER A 15 -29.27 -9.54 3.33
N ALA A 16 -28.03 -9.38 2.87
CA ALA A 16 -27.17 -8.25 3.24
C ALA A 16 -27.75 -6.92 2.74
N ALA A 17 -28.35 -6.88 1.54
CA ALA A 17 -28.94 -5.68 0.95
C ALA A 17 -30.13 -5.13 1.76
N THR A 18 -30.73 -5.90 2.66
CA THR A 18 -31.80 -5.46 3.58
C THR A 18 -31.30 -5.19 5.00
N ALA A 19 -30.05 -5.52 5.31
CA ALA A 19 -29.47 -5.21 6.61
C ALA A 19 -29.24 -3.70 6.71
N SER A 20 -29.58 -3.11 7.80
CA SER A 20 -29.28 -1.72 8.16
C SER A 20 -28.55 -1.71 9.49
N ALA A 21 -27.70 -0.72 9.72
CA ALA A 21 -27.08 -0.54 11.02
C ALA A 21 -28.17 -0.53 12.11
N GLN A 22 -28.07 -1.47 13.02
CA GLN A 22 -29.06 -1.65 14.07
C GLN A 22 -28.43 -1.40 15.44
N THR A 23 -29.11 -0.60 16.26
CA THR A 23 -28.76 -0.48 17.67
C THR A 23 -29.70 -1.38 18.48
N ILE A 24 -29.15 -2.41 19.09
CA ILE A 24 -29.88 -3.34 19.94
C ILE A 24 -29.69 -2.89 21.40
N LYS A 25 -30.77 -2.51 22.06
CA LYS A 25 -30.75 -2.22 23.50
C LYS A 25 -30.75 -3.53 24.27
N VAL A 26 -29.62 -3.86 24.89
CA VAL A 26 -29.46 -5.10 25.68
C VAL A 26 -29.87 -4.87 27.14
N ALA A 27 -29.56 -3.68 27.68
CA ALA A 27 -29.93 -3.27 29.04
C ALA A 27 -30.03 -1.74 29.13
N LYS A 28 -30.47 -1.23 30.28
CA LYS A 28 -30.41 0.21 30.57
C LYS A 28 -28.94 0.67 30.50
N ASP A 29 -28.64 1.62 29.62
CA ASP A 29 -27.29 2.14 29.38
C ASP A 29 -26.29 1.17 28.70
N TYR A 30 -26.79 0.10 28.06
CA TYR A 30 -25.95 -0.83 27.31
C TYR A 30 -26.57 -1.15 25.94
N ASP A 31 -26.06 -0.45 24.94
CA ASP A 31 -26.45 -0.62 23.54
C ASP A 31 -25.35 -1.36 22.77
N VAL A 32 -25.75 -2.24 21.86
CA VAL A 32 -24.89 -2.91 20.90
C VAL A 32 -25.24 -2.43 19.51
N GLN A 33 -24.29 -1.81 18.85
CA GLN A 33 -24.40 -1.38 17.44
C GLN A 33 -23.90 -2.50 16.54
N ILE A 34 -24.76 -2.98 15.65
CA ILE A 34 -24.39 -3.93 14.59
C ILE A 34 -24.10 -3.14 13.34
N THR A 35 -22.89 -3.32 12.81
CA THR A 35 -22.43 -2.74 11.54
C THR A 35 -21.82 -3.84 10.68
N GLY A 36 -21.72 -3.59 9.38
CA GLY A 36 -21.09 -4.56 8.50
C GLY A 36 -20.82 -4.00 7.12
N SER A 37 -20.13 -4.79 6.33
CA SER A 37 -19.83 -4.50 4.94
C SER A 37 -19.90 -5.74 4.08
N LEU A 38 -20.28 -5.55 2.82
CA LEU A 38 -20.15 -6.54 1.76
C LEU A 38 -19.42 -5.88 0.60
N GLN A 39 -18.29 -6.44 0.22
CA GLN A 39 -17.58 -6.10 -0.99
C GLN A 39 -17.49 -7.34 -1.87
N THR A 40 -17.86 -7.20 -3.14
CA THR A 40 -17.68 -8.27 -4.12
C THR A 40 -17.25 -7.68 -5.45
N ASP A 41 -16.22 -8.25 -6.03
CA ASP A 41 -15.64 -7.87 -7.30
C ASP A 41 -15.63 -9.10 -8.23
N PHE A 42 -16.26 -8.98 -9.39
CA PHE A 42 -16.33 -10.03 -10.42
C PHE A 42 -15.64 -9.57 -11.69
N LEU A 43 -15.05 -10.54 -12.37
CA LEU A 43 -14.60 -10.42 -13.74
C LEU A 43 -15.15 -11.61 -14.55
N VAL A 44 -15.87 -11.31 -15.63
CA VAL A 44 -16.18 -12.27 -16.68
C VAL A 44 -15.09 -12.12 -17.74
N PRO A 45 -14.03 -12.94 -17.70
CA PRO A 45 -12.84 -12.74 -18.50
C PRO A 45 -13.09 -13.08 -19.97
N GLN A 46 -12.36 -12.40 -20.83
CA GLN A 46 -12.27 -12.68 -22.25
C GLN A 46 -10.80 -12.81 -22.65
N GLU A 47 -10.48 -13.80 -23.45
CA GLU A 47 -9.12 -13.96 -23.97
C GLU A 47 -8.81 -12.86 -25.01
N ASP A 48 -7.60 -12.33 -24.93
CA ASP A 48 -7.07 -11.36 -25.87
C ASP A 48 -5.56 -11.59 -26.03
N ASN A 49 -5.18 -12.35 -27.04
CA ASN A 49 -3.78 -12.72 -27.28
C ASN A 49 -2.89 -11.52 -27.59
N LYS A 50 -3.48 -10.42 -28.10
CA LYS A 50 -2.73 -9.21 -28.43
C LYS A 50 -2.15 -8.52 -27.20
N ILE A 51 -2.87 -8.56 -26.07
CA ILE A 51 -2.40 -8.00 -24.79
C ILE A 51 -1.85 -9.07 -23.84
N GLY A 52 -1.85 -10.35 -24.25
CA GLY A 52 -1.28 -11.43 -23.47
C GLY A 52 -2.08 -11.81 -22.22
N THR A 53 -3.43 -11.83 -22.30
CA THR A 53 -4.26 -12.20 -21.13
C THR A 53 -4.06 -13.65 -20.69
N GLY A 54 -3.55 -14.50 -21.58
CA GLY A 54 -3.55 -15.95 -21.39
C GLY A 54 -4.95 -16.56 -21.53
N THR A 55 -5.05 -17.85 -21.19
CA THR A 55 -6.31 -18.61 -21.15
C THR A 55 -6.88 -18.58 -19.74
N TYR A 56 -8.20 -18.62 -19.64
CA TYR A 56 -8.91 -18.66 -18.37
C TYR A 56 -9.65 -20.01 -18.23
N ASP A 57 -9.32 -20.75 -17.19
CA ASP A 57 -10.02 -22.02 -16.89
C ASP A 57 -11.45 -21.75 -16.38
N ASP A 58 -11.67 -20.58 -15.80
CA ASP A 58 -12.91 -20.20 -15.14
C ASP A 58 -13.67 -19.14 -15.93
N LYS A 59 -14.98 -19.31 -16.04
CA LYS A 59 -15.88 -18.38 -16.75
C LYS A 59 -16.13 -17.08 -15.97
N VAL A 60 -15.95 -17.09 -14.66
CA VAL A 60 -16.15 -15.96 -13.78
C VAL A 60 -15.12 -16.03 -12.67
N LEU A 61 -14.35 -14.96 -12.52
CA LEU A 61 -13.42 -14.76 -11.42
C LEU A 61 -14.07 -13.85 -10.38
N ASN A 62 -13.78 -14.06 -9.09
CA ASN A 62 -14.39 -13.24 -8.06
C ASN A 62 -13.58 -13.16 -6.77
N ASN A 63 -13.66 -12.01 -6.11
CA ASN A 63 -13.24 -11.81 -4.74
C ASN A 63 -14.42 -11.23 -3.95
N THR A 64 -14.82 -11.92 -2.88
CA THR A 64 -15.94 -11.48 -2.03
C THR A 64 -15.53 -11.47 -0.56
N TYR A 65 -15.87 -10.39 0.13
CA TYR A 65 -15.61 -10.16 1.54
C TYR A 65 -16.90 -9.69 2.22
N ALA A 66 -17.34 -10.40 3.23
CA ALA A 66 -18.49 -10.03 4.04
C ALA A 66 -18.08 -9.92 5.51
N GLU A 67 -18.33 -8.77 6.12
CA GLU A 67 -17.94 -8.47 7.50
C GLU A 67 -19.14 -8.06 8.33
N VAL A 68 -19.16 -8.50 9.59
CA VAL A 68 -20.14 -8.07 10.59
C VAL A 68 -19.41 -7.76 11.89
N HIS A 69 -19.75 -6.64 12.49
CA HIS A 69 -19.19 -6.17 13.75
C HIS A 69 -20.31 -5.83 14.73
N ALA A 70 -20.16 -6.28 15.96
CA ALA A 70 -20.97 -5.90 17.11
C ALA A 70 -20.14 -4.99 18.01
N LEU A 71 -20.50 -3.72 18.09
CA LEU A 71 -19.75 -2.69 18.80
C LEU A 71 -20.52 -2.25 20.04
N SER A 72 -19.89 -2.26 21.20
CA SER A 72 -20.53 -1.80 22.42
C SER A 72 -19.55 -1.02 23.32
N LYS A 73 -20.04 -0.53 24.44
CA LYS A 73 -19.22 0.22 25.41
C LYS A 73 -18.07 -0.61 26.00
N TYR A 74 -18.28 -1.91 26.24
CA TYR A 74 -17.32 -2.75 26.97
C TYR A 74 -16.75 -3.89 26.12
N VAL A 75 -17.47 -4.34 25.11
CA VAL A 75 -17.05 -5.47 24.28
C VAL A 75 -17.36 -5.18 22.83
N ASP A 76 -16.38 -5.39 21.96
CA ASP A 76 -16.56 -5.47 20.51
C ASP A 76 -16.29 -6.89 20.04
N ALA A 77 -16.99 -7.33 19.02
CA ALA A 77 -16.72 -8.59 18.34
C ALA A 77 -16.89 -8.41 16.82
N GLY A 78 -16.18 -9.18 16.05
CA GLY A 78 -16.29 -9.11 14.59
C GLY A 78 -15.93 -10.43 13.94
N VAL A 79 -16.48 -10.63 12.74
CA VAL A 79 -16.23 -11.79 11.90
C VAL A 79 -16.21 -11.36 10.44
N ARG A 80 -15.29 -11.96 9.65
CA ARG A 80 -15.20 -11.78 8.20
C ARG A 80 -15.22 -13.13 7.51
N LEU A 81 -16.11 -13.25 6.55
CA LEU A 81 -16.17 -14.35 5.60
C LEU A 81 -15.53 -13.88 4.29
N GLU A 82 -14.68 -14.71 3.73
CA GLU A 82 -14.06 -14.51 2.42
C GLU A 82 -14.42 -15.66 1.48
N TYR A 83 -14.67 -15.29 0.20
CA TYR A 83 -14.90 -16.24 -0.86
C TYR A 83 -14.06 -15.82 -2.08
N LEU A 84 -12.99 -16.58 -2.33
CA LEU A 84 -12.01 -16.39 -3.39
C LEU A 84 -11.78 -17.73 -4.14
N ASP A 85 -12.84 -18.45 -4.45
CA ASP A 85 -12.73 -19.78 -5.08
C ASP A 85 -12.12 -19.70 -6.50
N HIS A 86 -12.32 -18.56 -7.16
CA HIS A 86 -11.73 -18.22 -8.45
C HIS A 86 -11.19 -16.78 -8.37
N PRO A 87 -10.00 -16.56 -7.77
CA PRO A 87 -9.52 -15.22 -7.47
C PRO A 87 -9.23 -14.40 -8.74
N LEU A 88 -9.38 -13.07 -8.61
CA LEU A 88 -9.10 -12.11 -9.69
C LEU A 88 -7.63 -12.16 -10.14
N PRO A 89 -7.32 -11.73 -11.39
CA PRO A 89 -5.95 -11.74 -11.92
C PRO A 89 -4.95 -11.04 -11.00
N GLY A 90 -3.76 -11.64 -10.86
CA GLY A 90 -2.69 -11.13 -10.00
C GLY A 90 -2.79 -11.55 -8.54
N PHE A 91 -3.86 -12.21 -8.09
CA PHE A 91 -3.87 -12.88 -6.80
C PHE A 91 -3.08 -14.18 -6.86
N ASP A 92 -2.37 -14.49 -5.77
CA ASP A 92 -1.66 -15.76 -5.65
C ASP A 92 -2.67 -16.94 -5.69
N LYS A 93 -2.26 -18.06 -6.27
CA LYS A 93 -3.09 -19.26 -6.34
C LYS A 93 -3.47 -19.83 -4.98
N ASP A 94 -2.64 -19.60 -3.97
CA ASP A 94 -2.87 -20.02 -2.59
C ASP A 94 -4.04 -19.26 -1.92
N PHE A 95 -4.55 -18.17 -2.53
CA PHE A 95 -5.81 -17.53 -2.11
C PHE A 95 -7.06 -18.31 -2.49
N LYS A 96 -6.96 -19.29 -3.41
CA LYS A 96 -8.12 -20.05 -3.84
C LYS A 96 -8.79 -20.76 -2.67
N GLY A 97 -10.05 -20.40 -2.39
CA GLY A 97 -10.82 -21.00 -1.30
C GLY A 97 -11.90 -20.10 -0.73
N TRP A 98 -12.47 -20.53 0.37
CA TRP A 98 -13.44 -19.76 1.14
C TRP A 98 -13.40 -20.13 2.62
N GLY A 99 -13.81 -19.22 3.49
CA GLY A 99 -13.83 -19.48 4.93
C GLY A 99 -14.03 -18.23 5.76
N VAL A 100 -13.76 -18.37 7.05
CA VAL A 100 -13.82 -17.29 8.05
C VAL A 100 -12.40 -17.07 8.59
N PRO A 101 -11.52 -16.38 7.84
CA PRO A 101 -10.12 -16.22 8.22
C PRO A 101 -9.87 -15.11 9.24
N PHE A 102 -10.88 -14.29 9.54
CA PHE A 102 -10.74 -13.19 10.49
C PHE A 102 -11.94 -13.15 11.45
N TYR A 103 -11.67 -13.25 12.75
CA TYR A 103 -12.65 -13.12 13.83
C TYR A 103 -11.97 -12.64 15.09
N TYR A 104 -12.67 -11.82 15.88
CA TYR A 104 -12.12 -11.30 17.13
C TYR A 104 -13.20 -11.01 18.18
N ILE A 105 -12.75 -10.96 19.42
CA ILE A 105 -13.47 -10.36 20.55
C ILE A 105 -12.51 -9.39 21.26
N LYS A 106 -12.98 -8.18 21.58
CA LYS A 106 -12.23 -7.15 22.28
C LYS A 106 -12.97 -6.68 23.52
N GLY A 107 -12.37 -6.90 24.68
CA GLY A 107 -12.82 -6.31 25.94
C GLY A 107 -12.20 -4.92 26.14
N LYS A 108 -13.02 -3.94 26.56
CA LYS A 108 -12.62 -2.54 26.80
C LYS A 108 -12.87 -2.16 28.26
N LEU A 109 -11.80 -1.89 28.98
CA LEU A 109 -11.82 -1.31 30.31
C LEU A 109 -11.33 0.14 30.25
N LYS A 110 -11.52 0.90 31.35
CA LYS A 110 -11.15 2.32 31.38
C LYS A 110 -9.70 2.59 30.94
N ASN A 111 -8.76 1.76 31.38
CA ASN A 111 -7.34 1.93 31.16
C ASN A 111 -6.68 0.72 30.48
N ALA A 112 -7.46 -0.25 30.01
CA ALA A 112 -6.94 -1.47 29.40
C ALA A 112 -7.87 -1.99 28.30
N GLU A 113 -7.29 -2.60 27.29
CA GLU A 113 -8.00 -3.33 26.23
C GLU A 113 -7.36 -4.72 26.08
N LEU A 114 -8.18 -5.74 25.93
CA LEU A 114 -7.77 -7.10 25.59
C LEU A 114 -8.46 -7.51 24.31
N THR A 115 -7.70 -7.88 23.28
CA THR A 115 -8.22 -8.47 22.05
C THR A 115 -7.78 -9.93 21.97
N LEU A 116 -8.70 -10.83 21.68
CA LEU A 116 -8.46 -12.25 21.40
C LEU A 116 -9.00 -12.56 20.01
N GLY A 117 -8.28 -13.40 19.25
CA GLY A 117 -8.58 -13.69 17.85
C GLY A 117 -7.67 -12.94 16.90
N ASN A 118 -8.17 -12.53 15.74
CA ASN A 118 -7.39 -11.79 14.76
C ASN A 118 -7.32 -10.30 15.10
N PHE A 119 -6.14 -9.72 14.89
CA PHE A 119 -5.92 -8.28 15.05
C PHE A 119 -4.82 -7.78 14.12
N TYR A 120 -4.87 -6.48 13.86
CA TYR A 120 -3.81 -5.73 13.21
C TYR A 120 -3.09 -4.88 14.26
N GLU A 121 -1.78 -4.74 14.12
CA GLU A 121 -0.97 -3.90 15.01
C GLU A 121 0.22 -3.30 14.25
N GLN A 122 0.61 -2.12 14.69
CA GLN A 122 1.80 -1.43 14.20
C GLN A 122 2.56 -0.82 15.36
N PHE A 123 3.89 -0.97 15.35
CA PHE A 123 4.81 -0.31 16.28
C PHE A 123 5.62 0.75 15.53
N GLY A 124 5.62 1.99 16.04
CA GLY A 124 6.27 3.12 15.39
C GLY A 124 5.83 3.32 13.94
N SER A 125 6.78 3.56 13.05
CA SER A 125 6.53 3.67 11.60
C SER A 125 6.32 2.32 10.90
N GLY A 126 6.37 1.21 11.65
CA GLY A 126 6.20 -0.14 11.13
C GLY A 126 7.51 -0.86 10.80
N PHE A 127 8.66 -0.30 11.16
CA PHE A 127 9.97 -0.85 10.79
C PHE A 127 10.25 -2.25 11.33
N ILE A 128 9.62 -2.61 12.45
CA ILE A 128 9.76 -3.94 13.05
C ILE A 128 8.44 -4.71 13.12
N LEU A 129 7.28 -4.01 13.09
CA LEU A 129 5.96 -4.62 13.05
C LEU A 129 4.96 -3.70 12.36
N ARG A 130 4.34 -4.19 11.30
CA ARG A 130 3.11 -3.66 10.73
C ARG A 130 2.31 -4.78 10.11
N THR A 131 1.18 -5.10 10.73
CA THR A 131 0.19 -6.01 10.15
C THR A 131 -1.01 -5.20 9.67
N TYR A 132 -1.52 -5.53 8.47
CA TYR A 132 -2.59 -4.76 7.82
C TYR A 132 -3.29 -5.59 6.75
N GLU A 133 -4.43 -5.09 6.31
CA GLU A 133 -5.12 -5.57 5.12
C GLU A 133 -5.00 -4.55 3.99
N GLU A 134 -4.66 -5.02 2.80
CA GLU A 134 -4.70 -4.24 1.55
C GLU A 134 -5.24 -5.15 0.44
N ARG A 135 -6.57 -5.13 0.27
CA ARG A 135 -7.28 -6.01 -0.67
C ARG A 135 -6.84 -5.82 -2.11
N SER A 136 -6.48 -4.60 -2.50
CA SER A 136 -6.01 -4.31 -3.86
C SER A 136 -4.69 -5.02 -4.19
N LEU A 137 -3.89 -5.33 -3.18
CA LEU A 137 -2.63 -6.07 -3.31
C LEU A 137 -2.75 -7.55 -2.90
N GLY A 138 -3.90 -7.99 -2.40
CA GLY A 138 -4.06 -9.32 -1.84
C GLY A 138 -3.23 -9.54 -0.57
N ILE A 139 -3.08 -8.50 0.25
CA ILE A 139 -2.35 -8.59 1.52
C ILE A 139 -3.34 -8.63 2.67
N ASP A 140 -3.21 -9.64 3.51
CA ASP A 140 -3.76 -9.70 4.86
C ASP A 140 -2.80 -10.53 5.72
N ASN A 141 -2.03 -9.84 6.53
CA ASN A 141 -1.03 -10.43 7.43
C ASN A 141 -1.43 -10.26 8.90
N SER A 142 -2.74 -10.31 9.20
CA SER A 142 -3.27 -10.27 10.57
C SER A 142 -2.64 -11.32 11.48
N LEU A 143 -2.58 -11.02 12.76
CA LEU A 143 -2.13 -11.97 13.79
C LEU A 143 -3.33 -12.63 14.45
N LEU A 144 -3.35 -13.97 14.49
CA LEU A 144 -4.30 -14.75 15.26
C LEU A 144 -3.70 -15.06 16.63
N GLY A 145 -4.23 -14.44 17.69
CA GLY A 145 -3.68 -14.60 19.04
C GLY A 145 -4.29 -13.66 20.06
N GLY A 146 -3.44 -12.97 20.81
CA GLY A 146 -3.85 -12.04 21.85
C GLY A 146 -3.07 -10.72 21.81
N ARG A 147 -3.77 -9.63 22.13
CA ARG A 147 -3.22 -8.26 22.25
C ARG A 147 -3.75 -7.64 23.53
N VAL A 148 -2.85 -7.14 24.35
CA VAL A 148 -3.15 -6.36 25.55
C VAL A 148 -2.61 -4.97 25.38
N MET A 149 -3.41 -3.95 25.66
CA MET A 149 -2.99 -2.56 25.74
C MET A 149 -3.39 -2.01 27.11
N VAL A 150 -2.47 -1.34 27.78
CA VAL A 150 -2.72 -0.71 29.08
C VAL A 150 -2.23 0.73 29.10
N ARG A 151 -2.98 1.58 29.81
CA ARG A 151 -2.62 2.98 30.12
C ARG A 151 -2.58 3.15 31.65
N PRO A 152 -1.50 2.68 32.31
CA PRO A 152 -1.46 2.60 33.78
C PRO A 152 -1.58 3.97 34.44
N PHE A 153 -1.01 4.99 33.83
CA PHE A 153 -1.11 6.39 34.28
C PHE A 153 -0.96 7.36 33.10
N LYS A 154 -1.22 8.62 33.35
CA LYS A 154 -1.22 9.66 32.32
C LYS A 154 0.12 9.72 31.59
N GLY A 155 0.08 9.74 30.26
CA GLY A 155 1.26 9.82 29.41
C GLY A 155 2.00 8.50 29.17
N VAL A 156 1.51 7.37 29.69
CA VAL A 156 2.11 6.04 29.45
C VAL A 156 1.13 5.11 28.76
N GLN A 157 1.54 4.55 27.66
CA GLN A 157 0.83 3.45 26.97
C GLN A 157 1.80 2.29 26.75
N ALA A 158 1.38 1.10 27.13
CA ALA A 158 2.12 -0.13 26.87
C ALA A 158 1.22 -1.13 26.15
N LYS A 159 1.79 -1.85 25.19
CA LYS A 159 1.13 -2.92 24.44
C LYS A 159 1.97 -4.18 24.51
N VAL A 160 1.32 -5.34 24.57
CA VAL A 160 1.95 -6.65 24.43
C VAL A 160 1.11 -7.48 23.47
N ILE A 161 1.76 -8.17 22.57
CA ILE A 161 1.12 -9.03 21.56
C ILE A 161 1.77 -10.39 21.50
N ALA A 162 0.97 -11.40 21.17
CA ALA A 162 1.44 -12.71 20.76
C ALA A 162 0.42 -13.33 19.82
N GLY A 163 0.86 -13.83 18.67
CA GLY A 163 -0.03 -14.45 17.69
C GLY A 163 0.73 -15.05 16.53
N THR A 164 0.06 -15.94 15.80
CA THR A 164 0.57 -16.51 14.55
C THR A 164 0.10 -15.67 13.37
N GLN A 165 1.00 -15.39 12.42
CA GLN A 165 0.66 -14.56 11.27
C GLN A 165 -0.19 -15.33 10.26
N ARG A 166 -1.27 -14.72 9.79
CA ARG A 166 -2.08 -15.25 8.69
C ARG A 166 -1.26 -15.31 7.40
N ARG A 167 -1.38 -16.45 6.69
CA ARG A 167 -0.91 -16.65 5.33
C ARG A 167 -2.02 -17.36 4.54
N TYR A 168 -2.73 -16.61 3.72
CA TYR A 168 -3.89 -17.10 2.96
C TYR A 168 -4.96 -17.70 3.88
N TRP A 169 -5.13 -19.02 3.89
CA TRP A 169 -6.09 -19.77 4.72
C TRP A 169 -5.48 -20.44 5.95
N ASP A 170 -4.17 -20.31 6.13
CA ASP A 170 -3.41 -20.91 7.23
C ASP A 170 -2.70 -19.83 8.05
N THR A 171 -1.98 -20.24 9.07
CA THR A 171 -1.13 -19.41 9.90
C THR A 171 0.30 -19.93 9.92
N GLN A 172 1.26 -19.04 10.11
CA GLN A 172 2.67 -19.41 10.19
C GLN A 172 3.38 -18.56 11.22
N SER A 173 4.50 -19.04 11.75
CA SER A 173 5.37 -18.40 12.74
C SER A 173 4.64 -17.71 13.90
N LEU A 174 5.16 -17.85 15.08
CA LEU A 174 4.70 -17.13 16.25
C LEU A 174 5.43 -15.79 16.34
N ILE A 175 4.65 -14.70 16.33
CA ILE A 175 5.17 -13.33 16.47
C ILE A 175 4.77 -12.83 17.84
N GLY A 176 5.75 -12.48 18.65
CA GLY A 176 5.58 -11.81 19.93
C GLY A 176 6.13 -10.40 19.90
N GLY A 177 5.61 -9.49 20.73
CA GLY A 177 6.14 -8.15 20.79
C GLY A 177 5.60 -7.31 21.93
N ALA A 178 6.35 -6.25 22.26
CA ALA A 178 5.97 -5.24 23.22
C ALA A 178 6.30 -3.85 22.69
N ASP A 179 5.46 -2.87 23.01
CA ASP A 179 5.61 -1.47 22.65
C ASP A 179 5.31 -0.59 23.86
N LEU A 180 6.18 0.40 24.10
CA LEU A 180 6.02 1.40 25.15
C LEU A 180 6.07 2.79 24.53
N GLU A 181 5.06 3.60 24.81
CA GLU A 181 5.00 5.00 24.42
C GLU A 181 4.88 5.90 25.65
N LEU A 182 5.71 6.94 25.70
CA LEU A 182 5.80 7.91 26.78
C LEU A 182 5.51 9.31 26.22
N SER A 183 4.34 9.86 26.52
CA SER A 183 3.97 11.25 26.21
C SER A 183 4.51 12.18 27.29
N VAL A 184 5.80 12.54 27.17
CA VAL A 184 6.55 13.33 28.16
C VAL A 184 5.90 14.69 28.44
N SER A 185 5.29 15.28 27.42
CA SER A 185 4.56 16.54 27.53
C SER A 185 3.38 16.48 28.50
N GLU A 186 2.81 15.30 28.75
CA GLU A 186 1.72 15.15 29.71
C GLU A 186 2.17 15.28 31.18
N TRP A 187 3.47 15.17 31.44
CA TRP A 187 4.08 15.29 32.76
C TRP A 187 4.61 16.71 33.05
N SER A 188 4.65 17.61 32.04
CA SER A 188 5.18 18.95 32.14
C SER A 188 4.12 20.00 31.84
N GLN A 189 3.66 20.72 32.87
CA GLN A 189 2.73 21.85 32.67
C GLN A 189 3.30 22.91 31.72
N LYS A 190 4.61 23.14 31.77
CA LYS A 190 5.31 24.12 30.93
C LYS A 190 5.24 23.73 29.44
N MET A 191 5.38 22.42 29.12
CA MET A 191 5.23 21.92 27.76
C MET A 191 3.78 22.01 27.29
N GLN A 192 2.82 21.63 28.14
CA GLN A 192 1.39 21.72 27.80
C GLN A 192 0.98 23.17 27.51
N GLN A 193 1.37 24.12 28.37
CA GLN A 193 1.07 25.56 28.19
C GLN A 193 1.71 26.13 26.92
N SER A 194 2.90 25.66 26.55
CA SER A 194 3.59 26.11 25.32
C SER A 194 3.14 25.41 24.06
N GLY A 195 2.18 24.47 24.12
CA GLY A 195 1.73 23.66 22.99
C GLY A 195 2.83 22.74 22.43
N THR A 196 3.81 22.38 23.27
CA THR A 196 4.91 21.47 22.91
C THR A 196 4.50 20.03 23.20
N ASN A 197 4.63 19.15 22.22
CA ASN A 197 4.36 17.72 22.34
C ASN A 197 5.66 16.94 22.11
N LEU A 198 6.01 16.06 23.05
CA LEU A 198 7.14 15.14 22.93
C LEU A 198 6.68 13.74 23.32
N THR A 199 6.78 12.82 22.38
CA THR A 199 6.52 11.40 22.60
C THR A 199 7.79 10.61 22.34
N LEU A 200 8.16 9.75 23.26
CA LEU A 200 9.24 8.79 23.12
C LEU A 200 8.64 7.38 23.01
N GLY A 201 9.21 6.53 22.18
CA GLY A 201 8.75 5.16 22.03
C GLY A 201 9.92 4.18 21.99
N ALA A 202 9.66 2.97 22.48
CA ALA A 202 10.57 1.83 22.34
C ALA A 202 9.75 0.56 22.14
N SER A 203 10.19 -0.29 21.23
CA SER A 203 9.47 -1.51 20.88
C SER A 203 10.45 -2.68 20.69
N TRP A 204 9.92 -3.88 20.90
CA TRP A 204 10.59 -5.14 20.64
C TRP A 204 9.63 -6.11 19.97
N VAL A 205 10.13 -6.86 18.99
CA VAL A 205 9.40 -7.91 18.28
C VAL A 205 10.28 -9.13 18.14
N VAL A 206 9.72 -10.31 18.34
CA VAL A 206 10.37 -11.59 18.07
C VAL A 206 9.54 -12.39 17.07
N ASN A 207 10.20 -12.92 16.04
CA ASN A 207 9.65 -13.94 15.16
C ASN A 207 10.24 -15.28 15.55
N HIS A 208 9.40 -16.17 16.09
CA HIS A 208 9.75 -17.54 16.40
C HIS A 208 9.30 -18.47 15.29
N GLN A 209 10.26 -19.11 14.64
CA GLN A 209 10.03 -19.97 13.49
C GLN A 209 10.57 -21.36 13.73
N HIS A 210 9.68 -22.37 13.62
CA HIS A 210 10.13 -23.77 13.62
C HIS A 210 10.72 -24.15 12.27
N GLN A 211 11.83 -24.88 12.31
CA GLN A 211 12.40 -25.47 11.10
C GLN A 211 11.51 -26.62 10.62
N LYS A 212 10.88 -26.43 9.46
CA LYS A 212 10.10 -27.47 8.78
C LYS A 212 10.93 -28.23 7.75
N GLU A 213 11.85 -27.54 7.11
CA GLU A 213 12.69 -28.06 6.03
C GLU A 213 14.13 -27.55 6.19
N ASP A 214 15.08 -28.34 5.73
CA ASP A 214 16.48 -27.94 5.69
C ASP A 214 16.73 -27.02 4.52
N ILE A 215 17.41 -25.90 4.76
CA ILE A 215 17.87 -24.99 3.72
C ILE A 215 19.36 -25.23 3.50
N TYR A 216 19.76 -25.46 2.26
CA TYR A 216 21.13 -25.72 1.89
C TYR A 216 21.73 -24.50 1.20
N ALA A 217 22.96 -24.15 1.58
CA ALA A 217 23.74 -23.12 0.91
C ALA A 217 24.28 -23.65 -0.44
N ASP A 218 24.64 -24.93 -0.46
CA ASP A 218 25.12 -25.69 -1.61
C ASP A 218 24.81 -27.19 -1.40
N ALA A 219 25.25 -28.07 -2.31
CA ALA A 219 24.97 -29.50 -2.25
C ALA A 219 25.43 -30.20 -0.97
N THR A 220 26.34 -29.61 -0.19
CA THR A 220 27.01 -30.22 0.96
C THR A 220 26.84 -29.44 2.27
N HIS A 221 26.46 -28.17 2.21
CA HIS A 221 26.38 -27.29 3.36
C HIS A 221 24.93 -26.90 3.68
N LYS A 222 24.44 -27.42 4.81
CA LYS A 222 23.15 -27.03 5.38
C LYS A 222 23.32 -25.72 6.16
N LEU A 223 22.38 -24.81 6.01
CA LEU A 223 22.33 -23.57 6.79
C LEU A 223 21.97 -23.84 8.26
N ARG A 224 22.67 -23.15 9.16
CA ARG A 224 22.29 -23.14 10.58
C ARG A 224 20.94 -22.44 10.73
N PHE A 225 20.00 -23.11 11.28
CA PHE A 225 18.67 -22.53 11.52
C PHE A 225 18.71 -21.52 12.69
N VAL A 226 18.04 -20.38 12.50
CA VAL A 226 17.85 -19.34 13.51
C VAL A 226 16.39 -19.36 13.94
N GLU A 227 16.08 -19.96 15.10
CA GLU A 227 14.70 -20.12 15.57
C GLU A 227 14.05 -18.76 15.90
N ASN A 228 14.81 -17.85 16.50
CA ASN A 228 14.31 -16.56 16.98
C ASN A 228 15.05 -15.41 16.32
N THR A 229 14.32 -14.60 15.57
CA THR A 229 14.82 -13.31 15.06
C THR A 229 14.19 -12.19 15.89
N ASN A 230 15.03 -11.38 16.54
CA ASN A 230 14.59 -10.25 17.34
C ASN A 230 14.76 -8.94 16.56
N ALA A 231 13.82 -8.02 16.73
CA ALA A 231 13.90 -6.67 16.20
C ALA A 231 13.56 -5.65 17.30
N PHE A 232 14.28 -4.54 17.31
CA PHE A 232 14.15 -3.46 18.29
C PHE A 232 13.96 -2.14 17.58
N ASP A 233 13.18 -1.26 18.16
CA ASP A 233 12.89 0.07 17.66
C ASP A 233 12.96 1.09 18.79
N VAL A 234 13.49 2.28 18.49
CA VAL A 234 13.43 3.46 19.36
C VAL A 234 13.07 4.68 18.53
N ARG A 235 12.17 5.53 19.05
CA ARG A 235 11.67 6.68 18.32
C ARG A 235 11.42 7.89 19.23
N ALA A 236 11.54 9.07 18.65
CA ALA A 236 11.19 10.34 19.28
C ALA A 236 10.40 11.20 18.31
N ASN A 237 9.25 11.67 18.74
CA ASN A 237 8.38 12.58 17.98
C ASN A 237 8.21 13.88 18.76
N PHE A 238 8.68 14.98 18.18
CA PHE A 238 8.55 16.33 18.71
C PHE A 238 7.63 17.16 17.84
N GLN A 239 6.68 17.86 18.46
CA GLN A 239 5.75 18.75 17.76
C GLN A 239 5.61 20.06 18.54
N LYS A 240 5.64 21.19 17.83
CA LYS A 240 5.35 22.51 18.40
C LYS A 240 4.80 23.46 17.34
N GLY A 241 3.58 23.95 17.57
CA GLY A 241 2.88 24.76 16.57
C GLY A 241 2.72 23.99 15.26
N GLY A 242 3.19 24.57 14.16
CA GLY A 242 3.18 23.92 12.84
C GLY A 242 4.38 22.99 12.57
N PHE A 243 5.34 22.90 13.46
CA PHE A 243 6.58 22.15 13.27
C PHE A 243 6.50 20.76 13.91
N SER A 244 6.94 19.73 13.18
CA SER A 244 7.03 18.34 13.67
C SER A 244 8.33 17.70 13.21
N VAL A 245 8.96 16.93 14.09
CA VAL A 245 10.16 16.11 13.80
C VAL A 245 9.97 14.73 14.38
N LEU A 246 10.12 13.71 13.55
CA LEU A 246 10.16 12.31 13.93
C LEU A 246 11.53 11.72 13.58
N GLY A 247 12.24 11.23 14.59
CA GLY A 247 13.43 10.40 14.42
C GLY A 247 13.13 8.98 14.87
N GLU A 248 13.53 7.98 14.09
CA GLU A 248 13.29 6.57 14.40
C GLU A 248 14.49 5.72 13.95
N TYR A 249 14.88 4.78 14.79
CA TYR A 249 15.92 3.80 14.51
C TYR A 249 15.43 2.41 14.89
N ALA A 250 15.59 1.46 13.99
CA ALA A 250 15.31 0.06 14.29
C ALA A 250 16.45 -0.85 13.83
N GLN A 251 16.60 -1.97 14.54
CA GLN A 251 17.61 -2.99 14.27
C GLN A 251 17.00 -4.37 14.39
N LYS A 252 17.40 -5.29 13.49
CA LYS A 252 17.04 -6.69 13.48
C LYS A 252 18.30 -7.53 13.68
N THR A 253 18.21 -8.63 14.46
CA THR A 253 19.28 -9.63 14.57
C THR A 253 19.45 -10.37 13.25
N GLU A 254 20.47 -11.21 13.16
CA GLU A 254 20.73 -12.03 11.98
C GLU A 254 19.49 -12.84 11.60
N ASP A 255 19.13 -12.78 10.33
CA ASP A 255 17.95 -13.42 9.78
C ASP A 255 18.23 -13.81 8.31
N PRO A 256 18.71 -15.04 8.07
CA PRO A 256 19.05 -15.49 6.73
C PRO A 256 17.77 -15.72 5.89
N THR A 257 17.27 -14.66 5.26
CA THR A 257 16.10 -14.68 4.37
C THR A 257 16.50 -14.87 2.92
N PHE A 258 15.54 -15.29 2.10
CA PHE A 258 15.73 -15.31 0.66
C PHE A 258 15.92 -13.89 0.11
N ASP A 259 16.98 -13.71 -0.68
CA ASP A 259 17.27 -12.51 -1.47
C ASP A 259 17.88 -12.93 -2.81
N LYS A 260 17.55 -12.22 -3.89
CA LYS A 260 18.04 -12.56 -5.24
C LYS A 260 19.55 -12.41 -5.36
N ASN A 261 20.14 -11.38 -4.71
CA ASN A 261 21.54 -11.02 -4.86
C ASN A 261 22.41 -11.55 -3.72
N PHE A 262 21.86 -11.65 -2.51
CA PHE A 262 22.54 -12.11 -1.30
C PHE A 262 21.65 -13.12 -0.55
N PRO A 263 21.43 -14.32 -1.12
CA PRO A 263 20.53 -15.29 -0.54
C PRO A 263 21.07 -15.83 0.78
N TYR A 264 20.23 -15.89 1.80
CA TYR A 264 20.49 -16.55 3.08
C TYR A 264 21.80 -16.14 3.79
N ILE A 265 22.10 -14.84 3.78
CA ILE A 265 23.24 -14.28 4.53
C ILE A 265 22.92 -14.06 6.00
N TYR A 266 23.91 -14.25 6.88
CA TYR A 266 23.81 -14.00 8.34
C TYR A 266 24.26 -12.57 8.63
N ARG A 267 23.36 -11.61 8.38
CA ARG A 267 23.62 -10.19 8.55
C ARG A 267 22.53 -9.56 9.42
N LYS A 268 22.93 -8.70 10.37
CA LYS A 268 22.00 -7.83 11.08
C LYS A 268 21.38 -6.83 10.10
N GLY A 269 20.11 -6.49 10.34
CA GLY A 269 19.45 -5.45 9.57
C GLY A 269 19.26 -4.19 10.42
N TYR A 270 19.21 -3.02 9.77
CA TYR A 270 18.85 -1.77 10.45
C TYR A 270 18.18 -0.78 9.51
N VAL A 271 17.39 0.13 10.11
CA VAL A 271 16.81 1.28 9.42
C VAL A 271 16.89 2.50 10.31
N THR A 272 17.21 3.63 9.70
CA THR A 272 17.22 4.95 10.32
C THR A 272 16.36 5.89 9.51
N MET A 273 15.52 6.68 10.16
CA MET A 273 14.65 7.66 9.52
C MET A 273 14.65 8.98 10.28
N LEU A 274 14.65 10.06 9.51
CA LEU A 274 14.34 11.41 10.00
C LEU A 274 13.25 12.00 9.09
N SER A 275 12.15 12.42 9.70
CA SER A 275 11.06 13.12 9.02
C SER A 275 10.81 14.45 9.70
N THR A 276 10.85 15.54 8.96
CA THR A 276 10.62 16.89 9.46
C THR A 276 9.54 17.55 8.62
N SER A 277 8.54 18.12 9.27
CA SER A 277 7.50 18.86 8.58
C SER A 277 7.21 20.20 9.25
N TYR A 278 6.80 21.15 8.41
CA TYR A 278 6.26 22.42 8.86
C TYR A 278 4.99 22.74 8.09
N SER A 279 3.93 23.08 8.80
CA SER A 279 2.69 23.48 8.17
C SER A 279 2.07 24.70 8.85
N GLN A 280 1.59 25.61 8.01
CA GLN A 280 0.79 26.75 8.41
C GLN A 280 -0.30 27.02 7.36
N ARG A 281 -1.22 27.91 7.66
CA ARG A 281 -2.29 28.23 6.71
C ARG A 281 -1.74 28.61 5.32
N GLY A 282 -1.95 27.77 4.33
CA GLY A 282 -1.56 27.99 2.93
C GLY A 282 -0.13 27.57 2.58
N MET A 283 0.64 26.99 3.51
CA MET A 283 1.97 26.47 3.24
C MET A 283 2.24 25.18 4.01
N SER A 284 2.86 24.20 3.36
CA SER A 284 3.37 22.98 3.97
C SER A 284 4.73 22.62 3.38
N ILE A 285 5.63 22.13 4.23
CA ILE A 285 6.94 21.60 3.84
C ILE A 285 7.10 20.25 4.52
N LEU A 286 7.59 19.26 3.80
CA LEU A 286 8.00 17.97 4.31
C LEU A 286 9.40 17.64 3.79
N LEU A 287 10.29 17.24 4.68
CA LEU A 287 11.63 16.75 4.37
C LEU A 287 11.84 15.42 5.08
N GLN A 288 12.20 14.40 4.33
CA GLN A 288 12.40 13.06 4.86
C GLN A 288 13.69 12.43 4.33
N ALA A 289 14.36 11.67 5.18
CA ALA A 289 15.50 10.83 4.82
C ALA A 289 15.38 9.48 5.53
N LYS A 290 15.64 8.39 4.81
CA LYS A 290 15.65 7.03 5.33
C LYS A 290 16.83 6.26 4.76
N ARG A 291 17.52 5.48 5.61
CA ARG A 291 18.47 4.46 5.18
C ARG A 291 18.06 3.12 5.74
N SER A 292 17.88 2.14 4.88
CA SER A 292 17.65 0.75 5.26
C SER A 292 18.81 -0.14 4.77
N ASP A 293 19.09 -1.21 5.50
CA ASP A 293 20.09 -2.23 5.18
C ASP A 293 19.60 -3.56 5.76
N ASN A 294 19.39 -4.56 4.93
CA ASN A 294 18.97 -5.92 5.29
C ASN A 294 17.75 -6.00 6.21
N MET A 295 16.75 -5.14 5.98
CA MET A 295 15.52 -5.07 6.78
C MET A 295 14.35 -5.88 6.17
N ASN A 296 14.62 -6.85 5.32
CA ASN A 296 13.63 -7.85 4.91
C ASN A 296 13.30 -8.72 6.12
N PHE A 297 12.10 -8.56 6.71
CA PHE A 297 11.67 -9.27 7.90
C PHE A 297 10.37 -9.99 7.63
N ARG A 298 10.44 -11.33 7.57
CA ARG A 298 9.32 -12.19 7.16
C ARG A 298 9.07 -13.28 8.17
N SER A 299 7.81 -13.69 8.25
CA SER A 299 7.40 -14.82 9.09
C SER A 299 7.99 -16.16 8.62
N ARG A 300 8.32 -16.31 7.31
CA ARG A 300 9.10 -17.44 6.79
C ARG A 300 10.23 -16.93 5.90
N ARG A 301 11.43 -17.48 6.10
CA ARG A 301 12.65 -17.07 5.40
C ARG A 301 12.66 -17.37 3.92
N THR A 302 11.87 -18.35 3.49
CA THR A 302 11.74 -18.76 2.09
C THR A 302 10.70 -17.97 1.31
N GLU A 303 9.92 -17.10 1.97
CA GLU A 303 8.91 -16.29 1.31
C GLU A 303 9.54 -15.20 0.42
N SER A 304 8.86 -14.92 -0.67
CA SER A 304 9.23 -13.88 -1.64
C SER A 304 8.03 -13.00 -2.01
N GLY A 305 8.23 -12.01 -2.86
CA GLY A 305 7.16 -11.12 -3.30
C GLY A 305 6.52 -10.34 -2.14
N THR A 306 5.20 -10.34 -2.05
CA THR A 306 4.42 -9.63 -1.02
C THR A 306 4.08 -10.50 0.20
N ALA A 307 4.43 -11.79 0.19
CA ALA A 307 4.04 -12.73 1.22
C ALA A 307 4.87 -12.63 2.51
N GLY A 308 4.23 -12.84 3.65
CA GLY A 308 4.87 -13.06 4.94
C GLY A 308 5.56 -11.87 5.58
N PHE A 309 5.44 -10.64 5.09
CA PHE A 309 6.04 -9.48 5.74
C PHE A 309 5.51 -9.28 7.16
N ILE A 310 6.44 -9.15 8.12
CA ILE A 310 6.15 -8.73 9.50
C ILE A 310 6.26 -7.21 9.60
N ASN A 311 7.22 -6.62 8.92
CA ASN A 311 7.51 -5.20 8.93
C ASN A 311 7.05 -4.50 7.65
N HIS A 312 7.13 -3.18 7.66
CA HIS A 312 6.88 -2.33 6.51
C HIS A 312 7.89 -1.18 6.47
N LEU A 313 8.50 -0.99 5.31
CA LEU A 313 9.38 0.16 5.05
C LEU A 313 8.67 1.07 4.04
N PRO A 314 8.19 2.25 4.47
CA PRO A 314 7.47 3.16 3.57
C PRO A 314 8.37 3.63 2.43
N ALA A 315 7.81 3.73 1.23
CA ALA A 315 8.47 4.39 0.12
C ALA A 315 8.55 5.90 0.37
N PHE A 316 9.71 6.49 0.08
CA PHE A 316 9.86 7.95 0.04
C PHE A 316 9.73 8.43 -1.40
N ALA A 317 8.64 7.99 -2.03
CA ALA A 317 8.19 8.40 -3.34
C ALA A 317 6.71 8.78 -3.25
N MET A 318 6.32 9.83 -3.95
CA MET A 318 4.93 10.26 -3.98
C MET A 318 4.07 9.21 -4.69
N GLN A 319 3.02 8.73 -4.05
CA GLN A 319 2.05 7.85 -4.69
C GLN A 319 1.22 8.67 -5.70
N GLN A 320 1.31 8.28 -6.96
CA GLN A 320 0.63 8.96 -8.05
C GLN A 320 -0.80 8.42 -8.24
N THR A 321 -1.72 9.32 -8.60
CA THR A 321 -3.13 8.98 -8.89
C THR A 321 -3.45 9.03 -10.40
N TYR A 322 -2.60 9.66 -11.18
CA TYR A 322 -2.73 9.72 -12.64
C TYR A 322 -2.15 8.46 -13.30
N ALA A 323 -2.86 7.92 -14.29
CA ALA A 323 -2.57 6.62 -14.87
C ALA A 323 -1.13 6.50 -15.42
N LEU A 324 -0.66 7.49 -16.19
CA LEU A 324 0.69 7.45 -16.75
C LEU A 324 1.78 7.81 -15.73
N ALA A 325 1.48 8.66 -14.75
CA ALA A 325 2.40 8.96 -13.66
C ALA A 325 2.62 7.77 -12.71
N SER A 326 1.66 6.83 -12.69
CA SER A 326 1.75 5.56 -11.94
C SER A 326 2.15 4.36 -12.82
N LEU A 327 2.64 4.59 -14.05
CA LEU A 327 3.04 3.53 -14.96
C LEU A 327 4.26 2.76 -14.44
N TYR A 328 5.22 3.47 -13.85
CA TYR A 328 6.45 2.96 -13.27
C TYR A 328 6.52 3.28 -11.76
N PRO A 329 5.77 2.56 -10.92
CA PRO A 329 5.66 2.85 -9.51
C PRO A 329 6.84 2.26 -8.73
N TYR A 330 7.43 3.03 -7.81
CA TYR A 330 8.56 2.56 -7.03
C TYR A 330 8.15 1.59 -5.92
N ALA A 331 8.82 0.44 -5.87
CA ALA A 331 8.76 -0.51 -4.76
C ALA A 331 9.97 -0.34 -3.84
N THR A 332 9.73 -0.19 -2.54
CA THR A 332 10.77 -0.11 -1.52
C THR A 332 11.69 -1.33 -1.57
N GLN A 333 13.01 -1.11 -1.50
CA GLN A 333 14.02 -2.16 -1.49
C GLN A 333 14.49 -2.45 -0.05
N PRO A 334 13.88 -3.43 0.66
CA PRO A 334 14.14 -3.64 2.09
C PRO A 334 15.57 -4.09 2.39
N ASN A 335 16.26 -4.65 1.39
CA ASN A 335 17.62 -5.14 1.53
C ASN A 335 18.70 -4.07 1.31
N GLY A 336 18.30 -2.83 1.08
CA GLY A 336 19.19 -1.68 1.13
C GLY A 336 18.82 -0.54 0.19
N GLU A 337 18.46 0.60 0.80
CA GLU A 337 18.27 1.85 0.07
C GLU A 337 18.58 3.07 0.94
N TRP A 338 19.05 4.15 0.30
CA TRP A 338 18.97 5.52 0.74
C TRP A 338 17.80 6.20 0.04
N ALA A 339 16.86 6.72 0.79
CA ALA A 339 15.68 7.38 0.24
C ALA A 339 15.53 8.78 0.83
N TYR A 340 15.32 9.77 -0.03
CA TYR A 340 15.11 11.18 0.32
C TYR A 340 13.84 11.66 -0.35
N GLN A 341 13.04 12.45 0.38
CA GLN A 341 11.86 13.11 -0.18
C GLN A 341 11.74 14.53 0.36
N ALA A 342 11.38 15.45 -0.52
CA ALA A 342 11.04 16.83 -0.17
C ALA A 342 9.71 17.20 -0.84
N GLU A 343 8.77 17.71 -0.05
CA GLU A 343 7.51 18.24 -0.58
C GLU A 343 7.31 19.69 -0.14
N LEU A 344 6.81 20.50 -1.05
CA LEU A 344 6.39 21.88 -0.78
C LEU A 344 4.97 22.08 -1.31
N GLY A 345 4.05 22.42 -0.43
CA GLY A 345 2.71 22.89 -0.79
C GLY A 345 2.58 24.39 -0.51
N TYR A 346 2.13 25.16 -1.48
CA TYR A 346 1.89 26.57 -1.30
C TYR A 346 0.60 27.03 -1.99
N LYS A 347 -0.20 27.82 -1.28
CA LYS A 347 -1.43 28.40 -1.80
C LYS A 347 -1.31 29.92 -1.90
N PHE A 348 -1.20 30.43 -3.12
CA PHE A 348 -1.25 31.86 -3.41
C PHE A 348 -2.62 32.43 -3.05
N ASN A 349 -2.62 33.51 -2.31
CA ASN A 349 -3.84 34.15 -1.85
C ASN A 349 -4.66 34.71 -3.02
N ARG A 350 -5.98 34.77 -2.82
CA ARG A 350 -6.89 35.42 -3.76
C ARG A 350 -6.50 36.89 -3.96
N LYS A 351 -6.78 37.43 -5.14
CA LYS A 351 -6.50 38.82 -5.53
C LYS A 351 -5.01 39.19 -5.57
N THR A 352 -4.12 38.21 -5.65
CA THR A 352 -2.69 38.41 -5.96
C THR A 352 -2.43 38.05 -7.43
N PHE A 353 -1.29 38.48 -7.99
CA PHE A 353 -0.90 38.18 -9.38
C PHE A 353 -0.94 36.67 -9.70
N LEU A 354 -0.31 35.82 -8.88
CA LEU A 354 -0.28 34.37 -9.06
C LEU A 354 -1.58 33.70 -8.59
N GLY A 355 -2.22 34.23 -7.54
CA GLY A 355 -3.43 33.65 -6.96
C GLY A 355 -4.68 33.89 -7.79
N GLY A 356 -4.76 35.01 -8.50
CA GLY A 356 -5.94 35.40 -9.28
C GLY A 356 -7.20 35.54 -8.40
N LYS A 357 -8.39 35.41 -9.02
CA LYS A 357 -9.68 35.61 -8.33
C LYS A 357 -9.97 34.58 -7.22
N TYR A 358 -9.53 33.33 -7.39
CA TYR A 358 -9.93 32.22 -6.51
C TYR A 358 -8.79 31.62 -5.68
N GLY A 359 -7.55 32.05 -5.92
CA GLY A 359 -6.35 31.43 -5.39
C GLY A 359 -5.79 30.36 -6.34
N THR A 360 -4.49 30.08 -6.22
CA THR A 360 -3.77 29.04 -6.96
C THR A 360 -3.01 28.21 -5.96
N SER A 361 -3.12 26.89 -6.01
CA SER A 361 -2.31 25.98 -5.19
C SER A 361 -1.21 25.37 -6.07
N VAL A 362 0.01 25.33 -5.55
CA VAL A 362 1.16 24.69 -6.18
C VAL A 362 1.70 23.66 -5.22
N LYS A 363 1.99 22.46 -5.74
CA LYS A 363 2.69 21.41 -5.03
C LYS A 363 3.93 21.03 -5.81
N LEU A 364 5.04 20.90 -5.10
CA LEU A 364 6.31 20.40 -5.62
C LEU A 364 6.65 19.14 -4.83
N ASN A 365 7.08 18.10 -5.52
CA ASN A 365 7.67 16.93 -4.90
C ASN A 365 9.00 16.62 -5.57
N PHE A 366 9.96 16.21 -4.76
CA PHE A 366 11.23 15.65 -5.18
C PHE A 366 11.49 14.40 -4.38
N SER A 367 11.68 13.27 -5.05
CA SER A 367 12.09 11.99 -4.45
C SER A 367 13.40 11.55 -5.09
N HIS A 368 14.33 11.02 -4.29
CA HIS A 368 15.61 10.53 -4.76
C HIS A 368 16.02 9.30 -3.97
N ILE A 369 16.10 8.15 -4.63
CA ILE A 369 16.36 6.87 -3.99
C ILE A 369 17.54 6.19 -4.69
N ARG A 370 18.48 5.69 -3.88
CA ARG A 370 19.69 5.03 -4.34
C ARG A 370 19.97 3.75 -3.58
N ALA A 371 20.72 2.83 -4.17
CA ALA A 371 21.33 1.72 -3.46
C ALA A 371 22.19 2.22 -2.30
N ILE A 372 22.33 1.41 -1.26
CA ILE A 372 23.48 1.51 -0.35
C ILE A 372 24.72 0.91 -1.04
N GLU A 373 25.92 1.41 -0.75
CA GLU A 373 27.15 0.76 -1.20
C GLU A 373 27.33 -0.57 -0.45
N LYS A 374 27.57 -1.65 -1.19
CA LYS A 374 27.82 -2.99 -0.65
C LYS A 374 29.19 -3.48 -1.05
N ASN A 375 30.09 -3.58 -0.07
CA ASN A 375 31.41 -4.19 -0.24
C ASN A 375 31.29 -5.69 0.02
N VAL A 376 31.25 -6.49 -1.03
CA VAL A 376 31.01 -7.94 -0.95
C VAL A 376 32.09 -8.65 -0.16
N HIS A 377 31.69 -9.47 0.79
CA HIS A 377 32.55 -10.35 1.57
C HIS A 377 32.34 -11.81 1.15
N ASN A 378 33.39 -12.59 1.09
CA ASN A 378 33.30 -14.03 0.82
C ASN A 378 32.41 -14.39 -0.38
N GLY A 379 32.43 -13.57 -1.43
CA GLY A 379 31.58 -13.76 -2.63
C GLY A 379 30.10 -13.50 -2.43
N GLY A 380 29.65 -13.03 -1.25
CA GLY A 380 28.24 -12.81 -0.95
C GLY A 380 27.40 -14.08 -0.89
N THR A 381 28.05 -15.26 -0.71
CA THR A 381 27.40 -16.57 -0.79
C THR A 381 26.52 -16.87 0.42
N PRO A 382 25.54 -17.78 0.30
CA PRO A 382 24.74 -18.26 1.42
C PRO A 382 25.60 -18.75 2.60
N GLY A 383 25.16 -18.47 3.82
CA GLY A 383 25.88 -18.86 5.05
C GLY A 383 26.99 -17.91 5.50
N THR A 384 27.33 -16.90 4.70
CA THR A 384 28.28 -15.83 5.06
C THR A 384 27.59 -14.58 5.61
N ASP A 385 28.36 -13.55 5.99
CA ASP A 385 27.85 -12.22 6.35
C ASP A 385 27.51 -11.35 5.13
N GLY A 386 27.80 -11.83 3.92
CA GLY A 386 27.43 -11.28 2.64
C GLY A 386 28.21 -10.05 2.22
N TYR A 387 28.09 -8.93 2.94
CA TYR A 387 28.71 -7.64 2.57
C TYR A 387 28.86 -6.70 3.77
N GLY A 388 29.81 -5.77 3.66
CA GLY A 388 29.90 -4.56 4.48
C GLY A 388 29.22 -3.37 3.78
N SER A 389 28.64 -2.44 4.52
CA SER A 389 28.01 -1.26 3.95
C SER A 389 28.37 0.00 4.72
N PRO A 390 29.25 0.87 4.17
CA PRO A 390 29.58 2.17 4.78
C PRO A 390 28.34 3.05 4.87
N PHE A 391 28.09 3.64 6.04
CA PHE A 391 26.81 4.34 6.33
C PHE A 391 26.51 5.47 5.34
N TRP A 392 27.47 6.33 5.02
CA TRP A 392 27.27 7.54 4.23
C TRP A 392 27.42 7.35 2.72
N LYS A 393 27.80 6.14 2.27
CA LYS A 393 27.99 5.87 0.86
C LYS A 393 26.74 5.29 0.22
N SER A 394 26.52 5.65 -1.04
CA SER A 394 25.40 5.19 -1.86
C SER A 394 25.90 4.64 -3.21
N GLY A 395 25.19 3.66 -3.73
CA GLY A 395 25.44 3.04 -5.02
C GLY A 395 24.62 3.67 -6.16
N GLU A 396 24.11 2.83 -7.05
CA GLU A 396 23.33 3.22 -8.21
C GLU A 396 21.99 3.90 -7.85
N LYS A 397 21.43 4.63 -8.79
CA LYS A 397 20.10 5.25 -8.67
C LYS A 397 19.03 4.19 -8.87
N TYR A 398 18.07 4.12 -7.95
CA TYR A 398 16.90 3.25 -8.04
C TYR A 398 15.69 3.99 -8.60
N TYR A 399 15.47 5.21 -8.09
CA TYR A 399 14.32 6.02 -8.46
C TYR A 399 14.62 7.50 -8.24
N GLN A 400 14.04 8.34 -9.07
CA GLN A 400 13.97 9.78 -8.83
C GLN A 400 12.75 10.33 -9.51
N ASP A 401 12.02 11.21 -8.84
CA ASP A 401 11.01 12.04 -9.48
C ASP A 401 11.11 13.49 -9.04
N ILE A 402 10.82 14.38 -9.98
CA ILE A 402 10.52 15.79 -9.71
C ILE A 402 9.16 16.03 -10.32
N ASN A 403 8.16 16.40 -9.50
CA ASN A 403 6.87 16.77 -10.04
C ASN A 403 6.38 18.12 -9.53
N VAL A 404 5.67 18.81 -10.40
CA VAL A 404 5.05 20.11 -10.14
C VAL A 404 3.57 19.98 -10.47
N GLN A 405 2.71 20.29 -9.51
CA GLN A 405 1.26 20.31 -9.71
C GLN A 405 0.73 21.71 -9.45
N ILE A 406 -0.12 22.20 -10.35
CA ILE A 406 -0.77 23.50 -10.26
C ILE A 406 -2.27 23.30 -10.31
N GLU A 407 -2.93 23.62 -9.23
CA GLU A 407 -4.39 23.61 -9.14
C GLU A 407 -4.91 25.05 -9.16
N LYS A 408 -5.78 25.37 -10.13
CA LYS A 408 -6.35 26.70 -10.30
C LYS A 408 -7.84 26.63 -10.60
N LYS A 409 -8.62 27.34 -9.80
CA LYS A 409 -10.01 27.60 -10.10
C LYS A 409 -10.13 28.81 -11.00
N LEU A 410 -10.46 28.61 -12.28
CA LEU A 410 -10.53 29.68 -13.30
C LEU A 410 -11.84 30.44 -13.20
N THR A 411 -12.97 29.71 -13.00
CA THR A 411 -14.28 30.31 -12.75
C THR A 411 -14.90 29.70 -11.50
N LYS A 412 -16.10 30.12 -11.10
CA LYS A 412 -16.83 29.45 -9.98
C LYS A 412 -17.16 27.99 -10.30
N ASP A 413 -17.25 27.63 -11.58
CA ASP A 413 -17.70 26.32 -12.04
C ASP A 413 -16.60 25.51 -12.76
N PHE A 414 -15.45 26.14 -13.08
CA PHE A 414 -14.33 25.46 -13.77
C PHE A 414 -13.05 25.45 -12.92
N LYS A 415 -12.50 24.26 -12.72
CA LYS A 415 -11.24 23.99 -12.04
C LYS A 415 -10.30 23.28 -13.01
N LEU A 416 -9.03 23.70 -13.05
CA LEU A 416 -7.95 23.15 -13.85
C LEU A 416 -6.86 22.63 -12.92
N ASN A 417 -6.37 21.42 -13.21
CA ASN A 417 -5.13 20.86 -12.66
C ASN A 417 -4.15 20.63 -13.80
N LEU A 418 -2.91 21.05 -13.61
CA LEU A 418 -1.80 20.76 -14.49
C LEU A 418 -0.71 20.06 -13.67
N MET A 419 -0.08 19.03 -14.22
CA MET A 419 1.07 18.39 -13.63
C MET A 419 2.14 18.13 -14.69
N TYR A 420 3.39 18.36 -14.31
CA TYR A 420 4.56 17.86 -15.00
C TYR A 420 5.38 17.02 -14.04
N MET A 421 5.87 15.87 -14.51
CA MET A 421 6.74 14.98 -13.77
C MET A 421 7.88 14.50 -14.66
N ASN A 422 9.12 14.64 -14.17
CA ASN A 422 10.29 13.99 -14.73
C ASN A 422 10.66 12.83 -13.83
N GLN A 423 10.81 11.63 -14.40
CA GLN A 423 11.00 10.40 -13.64
C GLN A 423 12.19 9.59 -14.16
N TYR A 424 12.97 9.04 -13.23
CA TYR A 424 13.94 7.98 -13.45
C TYR A 424 13.49 6.74 -12.66
N TYR A 425 13.37 5.61 -13.33
CA TYR A 425 12.91 4.37 -12.75
C TYR A 425 13.84 3.22 -13.14
N ASN A 426 14.49 2.59 -12.16
CA ASN A 426 15.35 1.43 -12.41
C ASN A 426 14.49 0.17 -12.44
N LYS A 427 14.04 -0.22 -13.63
CA LYS A 427 13.18 -1.38 -13.84
C LYS A 427 13.88 -2.67 -13.44
N THR A 428 15.20 -2.78 -13.66
CA THR A 428 15.99 -3.95 -13.24
C THR A 428 15.92 -4.19 -11.73
N VAL A 429 15.95 -3.11 -10.94
CA VAL A 429 15.89 -3.22 -9.47
C VAL A 429 14.49 -3.55 -8.99
N VAL A 430 13.47 -2.93 -9.55
CA VAL A 430 12.09 -3.05 -9.07
C VAL A 430 11.39 -4.28 -9.67
N GLU A 431 11.61 -4.55 -10.97
CA GLU A 431 10.90 -5.60 -11.72
C GLU A 431 11.78 -6.80 -12.07
N GLY A 432 13.10 -6.66 -11.94
CA GLY A 432 14.06 -7.72 -12.20
C GLY A 432 14.76 -7.66 -13.56
N GLU A 433 14.28 -6.82 -14.50
CA GLU A 433 14.83 -6.65 -15.86
C GLU A 433 14.50 -5.26 -16.43
N GLY A 434 15.09 -4.89 -17.57
CA GLY A 434 14.67 -3.75 -18.39
C GLY A 434 15.48 -2.45 -18.25
N GLY A 435 16.44 -2.35 -17.33
CA GLY A 435 17.35 -1.20 -17.21
C GLY A 435 16.72 0.05 -16.58
N MET A 436 17.36 1.20 -16.82
CA MET A 436 16.89 2.51 -16.34
C MET A 436 15.94 3.13 -17.36
N ILE A 437 14.77 3.53 -16.91
CA ILE A 437 13.78 4.26 -17.72
C ILE A 437 13.80 5.73 -17.31
N HIS A 438 13.89 6.61 -18.29
CA HIS A 438 13.76 8.05 -18.12
C HIS A 438 12.52 8.53 -18.86
N SER A 439 11.60 9.18 -18.18
CA SER A 439 10.33 9.64 -18.77
C SER A 439 9.95 11.05 -18.32
N ASP A 440 9.29 11.77 -19.23
CA ASP A 440 8.64 13.04 -18.98
C ASP A 440 7.13 12.87 -19.10
N ILE A 441 6.38 13.28 -18.08
CA ILE A 441 4.95 13.03 -17.99
C ILE A 441 4.21 14.35 -17.83
N PHE A 442 3.23 14.58 -18.68
CA PHE A 442 2.39 15.78 -18.70
C PHE A 442 0.95 15.38 -18.44
N VAL A 443 0.28 16.10 -17.54
CA VAL A 443 -1.12 15.89 -17.20
C VAL A 443 -1.89 17.19 -17.23
N ALA A 444 -3.05 17.17 -17.88
CA ALA A 444 -4.03 18.24 -17.84
C ALA A 444 -5.40 17.67 -17.46
N GLU A 445 -5.97 18.13 -16.36
CA GLU A 445 -7.29 17.77 -15.89
C GLU A 445 -8.17 19.01 -15.77
N GLY A 446 -9.35 18.94 -16.36
CA GLY A 446 -10.38 19.98 -16.25
C GLY A 446 -11.65 19.42 -15.61
N LYS A 447 -12.21 20.15 -14.65
CA LYS A 447 -13.51 19.82 -14.04
C LYS A 447 -14.46 20.97 -14.20
N TYR A 448 -15.57 20.76 -14.93
CA TYR A 448 -16.60 21.75 -15.20
C TYR A 448 -17.96 21.34 -14.63
N ARG A 449 -18.54 22.19 -13.83
CA ARG A 449 -19.86 22.02 -13.24
C ARG A 449 -20.90 22.78 -14.06
N PHE A 450 -21.71 22.09 -14.85
CA PHE A 450 -22.81 22.66 -15.63
C PHE A 450 -23.90 23.24 -14.74
N ASN A 451 -24.25 22.47 -13.71
CA ASN A 451 -25.25 22.86 -12.70
C ASN A 451 -25.03 22.08 -11.39
N LYS A 452 -25.95 22.18 -10.42
CA LYS A 452 -25.83 21.50 -9.12
C LYS A 452 -25.84 19.98 -9.22
N LYS A 453 -26.31 19.39 -10.34
CA LYS A 453 -26.44 17.95 -10.52
C LYS A 453 -25.45 17.36 -11.52
N ILE A 454 -24.98 18.14 -12.47
CA ILE A 454 -24.14 17.64 -13.59
C ILE A 454 -22.75 18.25 -13.54
N THR A 455 -21.76 17.39 -13.49
CA THR A 455 -20.33 17.76 -13.53
C THR A 455 -19.61 16.86 -14.53
N LEU A 456 -18.81 17.45 -15.38
CA LEU A 456 -17.90 16.74 -16.30
C LEU A 456 -16.45 16.93 -15.85
N ARG A 457 -15.70 15.84 -15.79
CA ARG A 457 -14.25 15.82 -15.63
C ARG A 457 -13.63 15.26 -16.91
N GLY A 458 -12.69 15.96 -17.47
CA GLY A 458 -11.86 15.49 -18.57
C GLY A 458 -10.40 15.47 -18.14
N GLU A 459 -9.65 14.48 -18.59
CA GLU A 459 -8.25 14.29 -18.27
C GLU A 459 -7.50 13.86 -19.53
N ALA A 460 -6.35 14.46 -19.77
CA ALA A 460 -5.42 14.08 -20.82
C ALA A 460 -4.02 13.98 -20.24
N GLN A 461 -3.30 12.90 -20.57
CA GLN A 461 -1.93 12.66 -20.15
C GLN A 461 -1.08 12.23 -21.33
N TYR A 462 0.20 12.58 -21.27
CA TYR A 462 1.22 12.13 -22.21
C TYR A 462 2.49 11.76 -21.44
N LEU A 463 3.01 10.58 -21.69
CA LEU A 463 4.30 10.12 -21.21
C LEU A 463 5.23 9.95 -22.40
N SER A 464 6.35 10.65 -22.38
CA SER A 464 7.39 10.55 -23.39
C SER A 464 8.61 9.83 -22.84
N THR A 465 9.06 8.81 -23.53
CA THR A 465 10.28 8.07 -23.22
C THR A 465 10.84 7.39 -24.46
N LYS A 466 12.16 7.22 -24.49
CA LYS A 466 12.87 6.39 -25.49
C LYS A 466 13.34 5.06 -24.89
N ASP A 467 12.74 4.67 -23.78
CA ASP A 467 13.08 3.43 -23.07
C ASP A 467 11.85 2.54 -23.00
N ASP A 468 12.04 1.23 -22.73
CA ASP A 468 11.02 0.21 -22.52
C ASP A 468 9.94 0.16 -23.61
N GLN A 469 8.72 0.58 -23.32
CA GLN A 469 7.56 0.52 -24.21
C GLN A 469 7.32 1.83 -24.98
N GLY A 470 8.22 2.82 -24.89
CA GLY A 470 8.08 4.10 -25.58
C GLY A 470 6.91 4.96 -25.09
N ASP A 471 6.40 5.81 -25.98
CA ASP A 471 5.43 6.84 -25.63
C ASP A 471 4.04 6.31 -25.33
N TRP A 472 3.37 6.94 -24.36
CA TRP A 472 2.00 6.62 -23.94
C TRP A 472 1.11 7.87 -23.91
N TRP A 473 -0.16 7.65 -24.26
CA TRP A 473 -1.23 8.63 -24.16
C TRP A 473 -2.33 8.10 -23.26
N PHE A 474 -2.98 8.97 -22.51
CA PHE A 474 -4.17 8.61 -21.74
C PHE A 474 -5.21 9.70 -21.84
N GLY A 475 -6.46 9.32 -22.06
CA GLY A 475 -7.62 10.19 -22.03
C GLY A 475 -8.71 9.62 -21.15
N LEU A 476 -9.41 10.49 -20.41
CA LEU A 476 -10.56 10.11 -19.60
C LEU A 476 -11.64 11.17 -19.66
N LEU A 477 -12.90 10.72 -19.76
CA LEU A 477 -14.09 11.52 -19.54
C LEU A 477 -14.94 10.87 -18.46
N GLU A 478 -15.34 11.67 -17.46
CA GLU A 478 -16.20 11.25 -16.36
C GLU A 478 -17.35 12.22 -16.22
N LEU A 479 -18.57 11.74 -16.40
CA LEU A 479 -19.81 12.49 -16.24
C LEU A 479 -20.52 12.07 -14.96
N SER A 480 -20.52 12.94 -13.96
CA SER A 480 -21.28 12.75 -12.72
C SER A 480 -22.67 13.35 -12.86
N VAL A 481 -23.70 12.54 -12.63
CA VAL A 481 -25.12 12.92 -12.61
C VAL A 481 -25.68 12.64 -11.23
N LEU A 482 -25.63 13.66 -10.39
CA LEU A 482 -26.10 13.55 -9.00
C LEU A 482 -27.61 13.33 -8.91
N PRO A 483 -28.09 12.56 -7.93
CA PRO A 483 -27.30 12.03 -6.81
C PRO A 483 -26.64 10.67 -7.04
N ASN A 484 -26.98 9.95 -8.11
CA ASN A 484 -26.78 8.50 -8.13
C ASN A 484 -25.78 7.98 -9.18
N PHE A 485 -25.62 8.65 -10.32
CA PHE A 485 -24.92 8.07 -11.47
C PHE A 485 -23.58 8.75 -11.76
N MET A 486 -22.60 7.93 -12.17
CA MET A 486 -21.35 8.37 -12.76
C MET A 486 -21.01 7.46 -13.96
N PHE A 487 -20.73 8.07 -15.09
CA PHE A 487 -20.34 7.41 -16.35
C PHE A 487 -18.88 7.75 -16.60
N THR A 488 -18.06 6.74 -16.87
CA THR A 488 -16.64 6.92 -17.14
C THR A 488 -16.25 6.18 -18.40
N ILE A 489 -15.47 6.85 -19.23
CA ILE A 489 -14.77 6.22 -20.37
C ILE A 489 -13.32 6.70 -20.34
N SER A 490 -12.40 5.77 -20.60
CA SER A 490 -10.97 6.07 -20.71
C SER A 490 -10.32 5.22 -21.77
N ASP A 491 -9.24 5.73 -22.33
CA ASP A 491 -8.34 5.00 -23.21
C ASP A 491 -6.91 5.27 -22.80
N GLN A 492 -6.14 4.21 -22.60
CA GLN A 492 -4.69 4.25 -22.43
C GLN A 492 -4.07 3.66 -23.68
N TYR A 493 -3.38 4.49 -24.45
CA TYR A 493 -2.83 4.13 -25.74
C TYR A 493 -1.31 4.10 -25.68
N ASN A 494 -0.72 2.96 -26.06
CA ASN A 494 0.70 2.87 -26.36
C ASN A 494 0.87 3.08 -27.86
N GLY A 495 1.60 4.15 -28.22
CA GLY A 495 1.82 4.53 -29.60
C GLY A 495 3.18 4.10 -30.16
N ALA A 496 4.00 3.40 -29.38
CA ALA A 496 5.32 2.98 -29.80
C ALA A 496 5.25 1.81 -30.78
N GLU A 497 5.86 1.98 -31.94
CA GLU A 497 5.99 0.90 -32.93
C GLU A 497 6.99 -0.17 -32.49
N HIS A 498 7.90 0.16 -31.55
CA HIS A 498 8.98 -0.70 -31.11
C HIS A 498 9.15 -0.65 -29.60
N TYR A 499 9.61 -1.76 -29.02
CA TYR A 499 10.23 -1.75 -27.69
C TYR A 499 11.65 -1.21 -27.78
N TYR A 500 12.11 -0.60 -26.70
CA TYR A 500 13.48 -0.10 -26.59
C TYR A 500 14.26 -0.90 -25.57
N THR A 501 15.54 -1.14 -25.87
CA THR A 501 16.51 -1.73 -24.94
C THR A 501 16.87 -0.71 -23.85
N SER A 502 17.55 -1.17 -22.80
CA SER A 502 18.10 -0.30 -21.74
C SER A 502 19.11 0.76 -22.23
N THR A 503 19.58 0.65 -23.47
CA THR A 503 20.48 1.62 -24.11
C THR A 503 19.76 2.55 -25.09
N GLY A 504 18.44 2.47 -25.19
CA GLY A 504 17.61 3.28 -26.08
C GLY A 504 17.62 2.83 -27.55
N SER A 505 18.17 1.66 -27.86
CA SER A 505 18.10 1.05 -29.19
C SER A 505 16.80 0.25 -29.35
N ILE A 506 16.32 0.07 -30.59
CA ILE A 506 15.16 -0.76 -30.87
C ILE A 506 15.45 -2.22 -30.48
N ASP A 507 14.53 -2.83 -29.74
CA ASP A 507 14.57 -4.26 -29.41
C ASP A 507 13.79 -5.06 -30.47
N GLU A 508 14.48 -5.45 -31.53
CA GLU A 508 13.91 -6.19 -32.65
C GLU A 508 13.31 -7.57 -32.23
N THR A 509 13.62 -8.04 -31.03
CA THR A 509 13.11 -9.34 -30.54
C THR A 509 11.66 -9.26 -30.04
N LYS A 510 11.13 -8.07 -29.77
CA LYS A 510 9.83 -7.82 -29.11
C LYS A 510 8.71 -7.31 -30.01
N GLY A 511 8.87 -7.25 -31.31
CA GLY A 511 7.79 -6.88 -32.26
C GLY A 511 7.15 -5.49 -32.03
N THR A 512 6.03 -5.21 -32.71
CA THR A 512 5.27 -3.95 -32.56
C THR A 512 4.31 -3.99 -31.38
N HIS A 513 4.15 -2.85 -30.68
CA HIS A 513 3.36 -2.77 -29.45
C HIS A 513 2.27 -1.68 -29.45
N VAL A 514 1.70 -1.40 -30.62
CA VAL A 514 0.60 -0.42 -30.72
C VAL A 514 -0.69 -1.05 -30.17
N GLU A 515 -1.21 -0.53 -29.04
CA GLU A 515 -2.42 -1.06 -28.41
C GLU A 515 -3.25 0.03 -27.70
N HIS A 516 -4.56 -0.12 -27.77
CA HIS A 516 -5.54 0.65 -27.04
C HIS A 516 -6.12 -0.15 -25.87
N TYR A 517 -6.08 0.41 -24.68
CA TYR A 517 -6.68 -0.16 -23.47
C TYR A 517 -7.92 0.66 -23.07
N ILE A 518 -8.99 0.45 -23.88
CA ILE A 518 -10.26 1.17 -23.69
C ILE A 518 -11.03 0.56 -22.52
N ASN A 519 -11.53 1.41 -21.62
CA ASN A 519 -12.37 1.04 -20.50
C ASN A 519 -13.60 1.95 -20.43
N GLY A 520 -14.77 1.36 -20.21
CA GLY A 520 -16.00 2.08 -19.95
C GLY A 520 -16.71 1.53 -18.73
N SER A 521 -17.29 2.40 -17.89
CA SER A 521 -18.05 1.95 -16.73
C SER A 521 -19.19 2.89 -16.35
N VAL A 522 -20.20 2.32 -15.71
CA VAL A 522 -21.31 3.04 -15.06
C VAL A 522 -21.30 2.69 -13.59
N THR A 523 -21.27 3.70 -12.75
CA THR A 523 -21.39 3.57 -11.29
C THR A 523 -22.75 4.12 -10.85
N PHE A 524 -23.47 3.32 -10.08
CA PHE A 524 -24.68 3.71 -9.38
C PHE A 524 -24.43 3.72 -7.87
N THR A 525 -24.77 4.81 -7.20
CA THR A 525 -24.65 4.94 -5.74
C THR A 525 -25.98 5.39 -5.17
N HIS A 526 -26.50 4.66 -4.19
CA HIS A 526 -27.74 5.03 -3.48
C HIS A 526 -27.65 4.61 -2.02
N GLY A 527 -27.69 5.57 -1.11
CA GLY A 527 -27.48 5.33 0.32
C GLY A 527 -26.12 4.67 0.56
N ALA A 528 -26.14 3.49 1.18
CA ALA A 528 -24.97 2.69 1.49
C ALA A 528 -24.50 1.75 0.33
N HIS A 529 -25.24 1.73 -0.78
CA HIS A 529 -24.99 0.85 -1.92
C HIS A 529 -24.17 1.56 -2.99
N ARG A 530 -23.14 0.90 -3.50
CA ARG A 530 -22.39 1.31 -4.69
C ARG A 530 -22.22 0.10 -5.61
N LEU A 531 -22.79 0.20 -6.80
CA LEU A 531 -22.64 -0.79 -7.88
C LEU A 531 -21.91 -0.14 -9.05
N GLN A 532 -20.88 -0.79 -9.53
CA GLN A 532 -20.17 -0.40 -10.75
C GLN A 532 -20.18 -1.57 -11.72
N VAL A 533 -20.54 -1.30 -12.94
CA VAL A 533 -20.46 -2.27 -14.06
C VAL A 533 -19.58 -1.64 -15.12
N GLY A 534 -18.60 -2.39 -15.61
CA GLY A 534 -17.66 -1.93 -16.61
C GLY A 534 -17.34 -3.01 -17.64
N TYR A 535 -16.75 -2.56 -18.74
CA TYR A 535 -16.15 -3.42 -19.75
C TYR A 535 -14.88 -2.76 -20.27
N GLY A 536 -13.82 -3.54 -20.41
CA GLY A 536 -12.59 -3.00 -20.98
C GLY A 536 -11.40 -3.95 -20.92
N LYS A 537 -10.25 -3.35 -21.23
CA LYS A 537 -8.93 -3.99 -21.21
C LYS A 537 -8.05 -3.28 -20.17
N THR A 538 -7.25 -4.05 -19.43
CA THR A 538 -6.19 -3.55 -18.58
C THR A 538 -4.85 -4.13 -19.02
N ARG A 539 -3.82 -3.28 -19.07
CA ARG A 539 -2.46 -3.74 -19.35
C ARG A 539 -1.90 -4.56 -18.19
N ALA A 540 -0.92 -5.40 -18.47
CA ALA A 540 -0.07 -5.96 -17.45
C ALA A 540 0.80 -4.88 -16.79
N GLY A 541 1.12 -5.05 -15.51
CA GLY A 541 2.01 -4.12 -14.80
C GLY A 541 1.93 -4.26 -13.29
N TYR A 542 2.64 -3.38 -12.61
CA TYR A 542 2.67 -3.38 -11.14
C TYR A 542 1.60 -2.46 -10.56
N ASN A 543 0.85 -2.98 -9.60
CA ASN A 543 -0.03 -2.21 -8.72
C ASN A 543 0.66 -2.04 -7.37
N CYS A 544 0.82 -0.81 -6.91
CA CYS A 544 1.58 -0.49 -5.71
C CYS A 544 0.78 0.35 -4.72
N SER A 545 0.97 0.06 -3.44
CA SER A 545 0.45 0.84 -2.31
C SER A 545 1.51 0.91 -1.21
N GLY A 546 1.85 2.13 -0.76
CA GLY A 546 2.80 2.34 0.33
C GLY A 546 4.21 1.78 0.11
N GLY A 547 4.65 1.58 -1.14
CA GLY A 547 5.95 0.99 -1.46
C GLY A 547 5.97 -0.53 -1.59
N VAL A 548 4.84 -1.19 -1.40
CA VAL A 548 4.65 -2.62 -1.68
C VAL A 548 3.93 -2.77 -3.01
N CYS A 549 4.48 -3.58 -3.90
CA CYS A 549 3.99 -3.74 -5.26
C CYS A 549 3.65 -5.19 -5.56
N ARG A 550 2.61 -5.39 -6.35
CA ARG A 550 2.18 -6.69 -6.88
C ARG A 550 2.06 -6.60 -8.40
N TYR A 551 2.59 -7.59 -9.09
CA TYR A 551 2.33 -7.74 -10.52
C TYR A 551 0.90 -8.18 -10.78
N VAL A 552 0.23 -7.51 -11.70
CA VAL A 552 -1.12 -7.84 -12.18
C VAL A 552 -1.03 -8.13 -13.69
N PRO A 553 -1.41 -9.33 -14.12
CA PRO A 553 -1.41 -9.67 -15.55
C PRO A 553 -2.45 -8.84 -16.30
N ALA A 554 -2.27 -8.73 -17.62
CA ALA A 554 -3.26 -8.12 -18.48
C ALA A 554 -4.61 -8.85 -18.37
N SER A 555 -5.69 -8.10 -18.48
CA SER A 555 -7.04 -8.68 -18.44
C SER A 555 -7.99 -7.92 -19.37
N LYS A 556 -9.03 -8.62 -19.80
CA LYS A 556 -10.14 -8.08 -20.60
C LYS A 556 -11.43 -8.73 -20.17
N GLY A 557 -12.51 -7.98 -20.14
CA GLY A 557 -13.81 -8.55 -19.84
C GLY A 557 -14.80 -7.59 -19.22
N VAL A 558 -15.93 -8.16 -18.79
CA VAL A 558 -16.95 -7.44 -18.02
C VAL A 558 -16.57 -7.48 -16.55
N THR A 559 -16.52 -6.32 -15.92
CA THR A 559 -16.27 -6.16 -14.48
C THR A 559 -17.55 -5.73 -13.76
N VAL A 560 -17.79 -6.29 -12.58
CA VAL A 560 -18.87 -5.87 -11.69
C VAL A 560 -18.28 -5.72 -10.30
N SER A 561 -18.39 -4.53 -9.72
CA SER A 561 -17.99 -4.26 -8.33
C SER A 561 -19.19 -3.78 -7.54
N TYR A 562 -19.47 -4.43 -6.43
CA TYR A 562 -20.55 -4.05 -5.53
C TYR A 562 -20.01 -3.88 -4.11
N ASN A 563 -20.33 -2.74 -3.51
CA ASN A 563 -19.98 -2.41 -2.15
C ASN A 563 -21.23 -1.97 -1.39
N TYR A 564 -21.41 -2.53 -0.21
CA TYR A 564 -22.48 -2.18 0.71
C TYR A 564 -21.95 -2.04 2.13
N ASN A 565 -22.27 -0.95 2.83
CA ASN A 565 -21.91 -0.73 4.22
C ASN A 565 -23.16 -0.39 5.02
N PHE A 566 -23.34 -0.96 6.21
CA PHE A 566 -24.48 -0.73 7.09
C PHE A 566 -24.09 -0.62 8.57
#